data_086ffa9f58f6066c437ce42fc8491be1
#
_entry.id   086ffa9f58f6066c437ce42fc8491be1
#
_cell.length_a   1.000
_cell.length_b   1.000
_cell.length_c   1.000
_cell.angle_alpha   90.00
_cell.angle_beta   90.00
_cell.angle_gamma   90.00
#
_symmetry.space_group_name_H-M   'P 1'
#
loop_
_entity.id
_entity.type
_entity.pdbx_description
1 polymer ?
#
loop_
_entity_poly.entity_id
_entity_poly.type
_entity_poly.pdbx_seq_one_letter_code
_entity_poly.pdbx_strand_id
1 'polypeptide(L)'
;MHIRPSEITPEPVWRGRRRLLGAALGSFAGVGLPVSAAGTEVDHPNSLEQISRYNNYYEFSTNKEVIWKLAEEFKPSPWTLTVEGEVDKPRSWAIEDLLKRFAQEDRIYRLRCVEGWSMVIPWRGFPLASLLKECMPNSRAKFVEFVSVSRPQEMIGQRMNTLPWPYTEGLRIDEAMHPLTLLATGLFGAALPSQNGAPLRLAVPWKYGFKSPKAIVRIRLVESAPMTSWMRAAGSEYGFYANVNPEVPHPRWSQRREVRIGELAKRATLPFNGYAEQVASLYGGMDLARNF
;
A
#
# COMPACT_ATOMS: atom_id res chain seq x y z
N MET A 1 -2.97 14.39 -3.12
CA MET A 1 -4.32 14.79 -3.52
C MET A 1 -5.25 14.40 -2.38
N HIS A 2 -5.80 15.39 -1.65
CA HIS A 2 -6.79 15.12 -0.59
C HIS A 2 -8.16 14.98 -1.25
N ILE A 3 -8.69 13.77 -1.32
CA ILE A 3 -10.07 13.54 -1.74
C ILE A 3 -10.93 13.55 -0.48
N ARG A 4 -11.96 14.40 -0.45
CA ARG A 4 -12.87 14.49 0.70
C ARG A 4 -13.72 13.23 0.79
N PRO A 5 -14.07 12.74 1.99
CA PRO A 5 -14.91 11.55 2.17
C PRO A 5 -16.23 11.56 1.37
N SER A 6 -16.80 12.77 1.13
CA SER A 6 -18.01 12.97 0.30
C SER A 6 -17.79 12.74 -1.19
N GLU A 7 -16.53 12.60 -1.65
CA GLU A 7 -16.20 12.43 -3.08
C GLU A 7 -16.02 10.96 -3.47
N ILE A 8 -16.12 10.03 -2.52
CA ILE A 8 -15.95 8.61 -2.76
C ILE A 8 -17.27 7.91 -2.85
N THR A 9 -17.53 7.49 -4.05
CA THR A 9 -18.76 6.84 -4.45
C THR A 9 -18.51 5.35 -4.64
N PRO A 10 -19.42 4.46 -4.22
CA PRO A 10 -19.37 3.04 -4.58
C PRO A 10 -19.11 2.85 -6.08
N GLU A 11 -18.37 1.81 -6.44
CA GLU A 11 -17.94 1.58 -7.83
C GLU A 11 -19.06 1.78 -8.89
N PRO A 12 -20.31 1.27 -8.70
CA PRO A 12 -21.38 1.47 -9.67
C PRO A 12 -21.78 2.93 -9.87
N VAL A 13 -21.81 3.71 -8.79
CA VAL A 13 -22.19 5.15 -8.83
C VAL A 13 -21.04 5.97 -9.41
N TRP A 14 -19.79 5.58 -9.11
CA TRP A 14 -18.59 6.21 -9.64
C TRP A 14 -18.50 6.03 -11.18
N ARG A 15 -18.82 4.84 -11.70
CA ARG A 15 -18.89 4.59 -13.16
C ARG A 15 -20.00 5.37 -13.85
N GLY A 16 -21.09 5.68 -13.15
CA GLY A 16 -22.22 6.48 -13.69
C GLY A 16 -21.87 7.95 -13.90
N ARG A 17 -21.01 8.57 -13.09
CA ARG A 17 -20.57 9.97 -13.23
C ARG A 17 -19.86 10.25 -14.55
N ARG A 18 -19.20 9.26 -15.14
CA ARG A 18 -18.49 9.39 -16.42
C ARG A 18 -19.43 9.75 -17.59
N ARG A 19 -20.71 9.35 -17.54
CA ARG A 19 -21.72 9.67 -18.57
C ARG A 19 -22.22 11.12 -18.48
N LEU A 20 -22.19 11.73 -17.29
CA LEU A 20 -22.67 13.10 -17.08
C LEU A 20 -21.61 14.16 -17.45
N LEU A 21 -20.32 13.87 -17.30
CA LEU A 21 -19.23 14.79 -17.66
C LEU A 21 -18.99 14.85 -19.19
N GLY A 22 -19.33 13.80 -19.93
CA GLY A 22 -19.24 13.79 -21.40
C GLY A 22 -20.28 14.66 -22.09
N ALA A 23 -21.39 15.01 -21.43
CA ALA A 23 -22.47 15.81 -22.00
C ALA A 23 -22.29 17.34 -21.87
N ALA A 24 -21.33 17.80 -21.04
CA ALA A 24 -21.14 19.22 -20.74
C ALA A 24 -20.03 19.92 -21.57
N LEU A 25 -19.34 19.22 -22.46
CA LEU A 25 -18.20 19.75 -23.23
C LEU A 25 -18.46 19.98 -24.70
N GLY A 26 -19.71 20.10 -25.08
CA GLY A 26 -20.13 20.40 -26.46
C GLY A 26 -20.52 21.86 -26.68
N SER A 27 -19.61 22.82 -26.60
CA SER A 27 -19.71 24.15 -27.25
C SER A 27 -18.64 25.11 -26.75
N PHE A 28 -17.50 25.14 -27.43
CA PHE A 28 -16.68 26.34 -27.61
C PHE A 28 -15.59 26.07 -28.67
N ALA A 29 -15.89 26.49 -29.88
CA ALA A 29 -14.91 26.54 -30.96
C ALA A 29 -14.08 27.83 -30.80
N GLY A 30 -12.82 27.70 -30.43
CA GLY A 30 -11.82 28.77 -30.44
C GLY A 30 -10.49 28.20 -30.90
N VAL A 31 -10.00 28.63 -32.06
CA VAL A 31 -8.77 28.21 -32.71
C VAL A 31 -7.57 28.70 -31.87
N GLY A 32 -6.90 27.79 -31.20
CA GLY A 32 -5.59 28.00 -30.59
C GLY A 32 -4.74 26.73 -30.81
N LEU A 33 -3.55 26.89 -31.38
CA LEU A 33 -2.60 25.81 -31.63
C LEU A 33 -2.30 25.07 -30.31
N PRO A 34 -2.32 23.73 -30.27
CA PRO A 34 -2.06 23.00 -29.04
C PRO A 34 -0.56 23.05 -28.71
N VAL A 35 -0.19 23.81 -27.69
CA VAL A 35 0.98 23.47 -26.89
C VAL A 35 0.64 22.15 -26.21
N SER A 36 1.28 21.08 -26.63
CA SER A 36 1.17 19.76 -26.00
C SER A 36 1.73 19.84 -24.59
N ALA A 37 0.92 20.31 -23.64
CA ALA A 37 1.13 20.03 -22.24
C ALA A 37 1.03 18.52 -22.09
N ALA A 38 2.09 17.87 -21.61
CA ALA A 38 2.05 16.47 -21.22
C ALA A 38 0.87 16.30 -20.25
N GLY A 39 -0.24 15.81 -20.76
CA GLY A 39 -1.48 15.69 -20.02
C GLY A 39 -1.22 14.83 -18.78
N THR A 40 -1.51 15.36 -17.62
CA THR A 40 -1.59 14.58 -16.40
C THR A 40 -2.72 13.57 -16.61
N GLU A 41 -2.33 12.36 -17.02
CA GLU A 41 -3.27 11.26 -17.22
C GLU A 41 -4.01 11.04 -15.89
N VAL A 42 -5.32 11.25 -15.90
CA VAL A 42 -6.13 11.10 -14.68
C VAL A 42 -6.16 9.62 -14.32
N ASP A 43 -5.59 9.28 -13.17
CA ASP A 43 -5.64 7.90 -12.65
C ASP A 43 -7.06 7.49 -12.34
N HIS A 44 -7.54 6.49 -13.05
CA HIS A 44 -8.83 5.85 -12.77
C HIS A 44 -8.59 4.60 -11.91
N PRO A 45 -9.35 4.41 -10.82
CA PRO A 45 -9.27 3.19 -10.04
C PRO A 45 -9.51 1.95 -10.88
N ASN A 46 -8.73 0.91 -10.62
CA ASN A 46 -9.00 -0.42 -11.12
C ASN A 46 -10.34 -0.93 -10.60
N SER A 47 -10.97 -1.88 -11.31
CA SER A 47 -12.21 -2.49 -10.84
C SER A 47 -11.96 -3.32 -9.56
N LEU A 48 -13.01 -3.52 -8.77
CA LEU A 48 -12.95 -4.41 -7.60
C LEU A 48 -12.50 -5.82 -8.01
N GLU A 49 -12.94 -6.32 -9.15
CA GLU A 49 -12.53 -7.62 -9.68
C GLU A 49 -11.03 -7.67 -9.94
N GLN A 50 -10.46 -6.68 -10.65
CA GLN A 50 -9.02 -6.60 -10.91
C GLN A 50 -8.20 -6.55 -9.62
N ILE A 51 -8.63 -5.71 -8.64
CA ILE A 51 -7.95 -5.56 -7.36
C ILE A 51 -8.04 -6.83 -6.52
N SER A 52 -9.16 -7.54 -6.57
CA SER A 52 -9.40 -8.71 -5.72
C SER A 52 -8.87 -10.01 -6.31
N ARG A 53 -8.72 -10.13 -7.65
CA ARG A 53 -8.32 -11.37 -8.31
C ARG A 53 -6.87 -11.45 -8.74
N TYR A 54 -6.09 -10.38 -8.55
CA TYR A 54 -4.67 -10.38 -8.88
C TYR A 54 -3.87 -9.80 -7.71
N ASN A 55 -3.25 -10.68 -6.92
CA ASN A 55 -2.61 -10.31 -5.66
C ASN A 55 -1.26 -10.98 -5.47
N ASN A 56 -0.27 -10.26 -4.95
CA ASN A 56 0.91 -10.84 -4.34
C ASN A 56 0.65 -11.03 -2.85
N TYR A 57 0.42 -12.29 -2.42
CA TYR A 57 0.20 -12.62 -1.02
C TYR A 57 0.75 -14.02 -0.74
N TYR A 58 2.05 -14.09 -0.54
CA TYR A 58 2.83 -15.32 -0.49
C TYR A 58 2.47 -16.22 0.69
N GLU A 59 1.85 -15.67 1.71
CA GLU A 59 1.26 -16.42 2.82
C GLU A 59 0.19 -17.42 2.34
N PHE A 60 -0.45 -17.15 1.19
CA PHE A 60 -1.35 -18.10 0.53
C PHE A 60 -0.70 -18.82 -0.64
N SER A 61 -0.10 -18.09 -1.58
CA SER A 61 0.52 -18.65 -2.78
C SER A 61 1.42 -17.63 -3.49
N THR A 62 2.38 -18.13 -4.27
CA THR A 62 3.13 -17.34 -5.25
C THR A 62 2.37 -17.09 -6.56
N ASN A 63 1.29 -17.84 -6.81
CA ASN A 63 0.41 -17.64 -7.96
C ASN A 63 -0.65 -16.57 -7.62
N LYS A 64 -0.54 -15.42 -8.28
CA LYS A 64 -1.34 -14.22 -8.02
C LYS A 64 -2.84 -14.39 -8.31
N GLU A 65 -3.18 -15.28 -9.22
CA GLU A 65 -4.55 -15.43 -9.74
C GLU A 65 -5.42 -16.38 -8.91
N VAL A 66 -4.82 -17.15 -8.00
CA VAL A 66 -5.54 -18.13 -7.17
C VAL A 66 -5.73 -17.68 -5.72
N ILE A 67 -5.05 -16.62 -5.30
CA ILE A 67 -5.03 -16.17 -3.89
C ILE A 67 -6.43 -15.88 -3.36
N TRP A 68 -7.29 -15.27 -4.17
CA TRP A 68 -8.67 -14.95 -3.78
C TRP A 68 -9.49 -16.20 -3.40
N LYS A 69 -9.25 -17.34 -4.05
CA LYS A 69 -9.87 -18.62 -3.70
C LYS A 69 -9.26 -19.20 -2.42
N LEU A 70 -7.94 -19.17 -2.30
CA LEU A 70 -7.23 -19.71 -1.14
C LEU A 70 -7.51 -18.93 0.13
N ALA A 71 -7.88 -17.65 0.00
CA ALA A 71 -8.17 -16.77 1.12
C ALA A 71 -9.64 -16.81 1.58
N GLU A 72 -10.52 -17.61 0.96
CA GLU A 72 -11.93 -17.74 1.35
C GLU A 72 -12.10 -18.28 2.78
N GLU A 73 -11.25 -19.23 3.19
CA GLU A 73 -11.28 -19.83 4.52
C GLU A 73 -10.57 -18.98 5.60
N PHE A 74 -9.89 -17.90 5.22
CA PHE A 74 -9.20 -17.04 6.15
C PHE A 74 -10.18 -16.25 7.03
N LYS A 75 -9.97 -16.29 8.35
CA LYS A 75 -10.82 -15.64 9.34
C LYS A 75 -10.22 -14.31 9.83
N PRO A 76 -10.68 -13.16 9.31
CA PRO A 76 -10.18 -11.84 9.72
C PRO A 76 -10.78 -11.33 11.05
N SER A 77 -11.68 -12.07 11.68
CA SER A 77 -12.29 -11.75 12.98
C SER A 77 -12.43 -13.04 13.80
N PRO A 78 -12.23 -13.00 15.15
CA PRO A 78 -11.79 -11.84 15.93
C PRO A 78 -10.33 -11.47 15.62
N TRP A 79 -9.98 -10.16 15.76
CA TRP A 79 -8.63 -9.68 15.46
C TRP A 79 -8.14 -8.68 16.49
N THR A 80 -6.89 -8.82 16.89
CA THR A 80 -6.21 -7.89 17.80
C THR A 80 -4.95 -7.35 17.16
N LEU A 81 -4.77 -6.02 17.23
CA LEU A 81 -3.54 -5.34 16.89
C LEU A 81 -2.84 -4.88 18.17
N THR A 82 -1.58 -5.25 18.34
CA THR A 82 -0.73 -4.78 19.45
C THR A 82 0.27 -3.75 18.94
N VAL A 83 0.41 -2.63 19.64
CA VAL A 83 1.49 -1.64 19.47
C VAL A 83 2.36 -1.64 20.69
N GLU A 84 3.67 -1.83 20.54
CA GLU A 84 4.64 -2.03 21.61
C GLU A 84 6.04 -1.50 21.23
N GLY A 85 7.03 -1.73 22.08
CA GLY A 85 8.43 -1.32 21.89
C GLY A 85 8.71 0.07 22.45
N GLU A 86 9.36 0.94 21.67
CA GLU A 86 9.79 2.28 22.09
C GLU A 86 8.61 3.26 22.12
N VAL A 87 7.63 2.98 22.97
CA VAL A 87 6.41 3.78 23.23
C VAL A 87 6.16 3.88 24.74
N ASP A 88 5.64 5.02 25.17
CA ASP A 88 5.29 5.22 26.60
C ASP A 88 3.95 4.55 26.97
N LYS A 89 3.08 4.28 25.97
CA LYS A 89 1.76 3.69 26.15
C LYS A 89 1.56 2.49 25.22
N PRO A 90 2.21 1.35 25.48
CA PRO A 90 1.95 0.13 24.73
C PRO A 90 0.48 -0.29 24.92
N ARG A 91 -0.14 -0.78 23.85
CA ARG A 91 -1.57 -1.09 23.86
C ARG A 91 -1.95 -2.13 22.82
N SER A 92 -2.99 -2.90 23.15
CA SER A 92 -3.69 -3.79 22.22
C SER A 92 -5.10 -3.32 21.99
N TRP A 93 -5.58 -3.43 20.76
CA TRP A 93 -6.94 -3.08 20.35
C TRP A 93 -7.59 -4.26 19.62
N ALA A 94 -8.86 -4.51 19.93
CA ALA A 94 -9.70 -5.24 18.98
C ALA A 94 -9.90 -4.40 17.72
N ILE A 95 -10.06 -5.04 16.56
CA ILE A 95 -10.22 -4.31 15.29
C ILE A 95 -11.45 -3.40 15.32
N GLU A 96 -12.52 -3.83 15.96
CA GLU A 96 -13.76 -3.08 16.12
C GLU A 96 -13.56 -1.77 16.89
N ASP A 97 -12.68 -1.79 17.90
CA ASP A 97 -12.34 -0.62 18.69
C ASP A 97 -11.50 0.37 17.89
N LEU A 98 -10.55 -0.14 17.08
CA LEU A 98 -9.79 0.70 16.15
C LEU A 98 -10.70 1.41 15.15
N LEU A 99 -11.66 0.68 14.57
CA LEU A 99 -12.58 1.24 13.57
C LEU A 99 -13.51 2.31 14.16
N LYS A 100 -13.87 2.19 15.44
CA LYS A 100 -14.64 3.21 16.16
C LYS A 100 -13.79 4.39 16.58
N ARG A 101 -12.55 4.15 16.98
CA ARG A 101 -11.65 5.14 17.54
C ARG A 101 -11.10 6.10 16.51
N PHE A 102 -10.71 5.59 15.33
CA PHE A 102 -10.05 6.36 14.28
C PHE A 102 -11.02 6.63 13.13
N ALA A 103 -11.23 7.91 12.82
CA ALA A 103 -12.08 8.31 11.70
C ALA A 103 -11.55 7.70 10.40
N GLN A 104 -12.42 6.94 9.73
CA GLN A 104 -12.09 6.31 8.46
C GLN A 104 -12.16 7.34 7.33
N GLU A 105 -11.15 7.37 6.49
CA GLU A 105 -11.10 8.20 5.28
C GLU A 105 -10.86 7.33 4.05
N ASP A 106 -11.33 7.80 2.93
CA ASP A 106 -11.17 7.11 1.65
C ASP A 106 -10.07 7.80 0.85
N ARG A 107 -9.11 7.00 0.30
CA ARG A 107 -7.96 7.50 -0.45
C ARG A 107 -7.71 6.67 -1.69
N ILE A 108 -7.60 7.34 -2.82
CA ILE A 108 -7.21 6.68 -4.07
C ILE A 108 -5.69 6.76 -4.20
N TYR A 109 -5.03 5.60 -4.14
CA TYR A 109 -3.60 5.50 -4.25
C TYR A 109 -3.15 4.65 -5.43
N ARG A 110 -2.05 5.04 -6.07
CA ARG A 110 -1.29 4.15 -6.92
C ARG A 110 -0.62 3.09 -6.06
N LEU A 111 -0.60 1.85 -6.55
CA LEU A 111 0.19 0.75 -6.02
C LEU A 111 1.13 0.26 -7.12
N ARG A 112 2.42 0.17 -6.86
CA ARG A 112 3.44 -0.31 -7.78
C ARG A 112 4.10 -1.56 -7.20
N CYS A 113 3.97 -2.67 -7.88
CA CYS A 113 4.71 -3.89 -7.52
C CYS A 113 6.13 -3.85 -8.09
N VAL A 114 7.10 -4.35 -7.32
CA VAL A 114 8.48 -4.51 -7.79
C VAL A 114 8.57 -5.36 -9.07
N GLU A 115 7.62 -6.25 -9.31
CA GLU A 115 7.53 -7.11 -10.50
C GLU A 115 7.05 -6.39 -11.78
N GLY A 116 6.92 -5.07 -11.77
CA GLY A 116 6.64 -4.29 -12.98
C GLY A 116 5.16 -4.14 -13.34
N TRP A 117 4.25 -4.42 -12.44
CA TRP A 117 2.82 -4.14 -12.62
C TRP A 117 2.30 -3.13 -11.59
N SER A 118 1.18 -2.49 -11.87
CA SER A 118 0.60 -1.46 -11.01
C SER A 118 -0.93 -1.47 -11.03
N MET A 119 -1.51 -0.86 -10.01
CA MET A 119 -2.95 -0.61 -9.87
C MET A 119 -3.18 0.79 -9.31
N VAL A 120 -4.41 1.28 -9.44
CA VAL A 120 -4.96 2.41 -8.69
C VAL A 120 -6.05 1.88 -7.79
N ILE A 121 -5.90 2.06 -6.49
CA ILE A 121 -6.72 1.39 -5.48
C ILE A 121 -7.41 2.42 -4.59
N PRO A 122 -8.75 2.40 -4.48
CA PRO A 122 -9.51 3.24 -3.56
C PRO A 122 -9.56 2.58 -2.18
N TRP A 123 -8.53 2.84 -1.39
CA TRP A 123 -8.44 2.38 -0.01
C TRP A 123 -9.37 3.14 0.93
N ARG A 124 -9.89 2.45 1.92
CA ARG A 124 -10.49 3.04 3.10
C ARG A 124 -9.63 2.71 4.32
N GLY A 125 -9.43 3.68 5.23
CA GLY A 125 -8.59 3.47 6.40
C GLY A 125 -8.35 4.76 7.18
N PHE A 126 -7.28 4.79 7.96
CA PHE A 126 -6.89 5.95 8.75
C PHE A 126 -5.35 6.12 8.75
N PRO A 127 -4.82 7.34 8.92
CA PRO A 127 -3.38 7.58 8.97
C PRO A 127 -2.71 6.77 10.08
N LEU A 128 -1.62 6.04 9.75
CA LEU A 128 -0.83 5.32 10.76
C LEU A 128 -0.37 6.24 11.89
N ALA A 129 -0.01 7.48 11.55
CA ALA A 129 0.41 8.49 12.52
C ALA A 129 -0.62 8.73 13.64
N SER A 130 -1.92 8.59 13.35
CA SER A 130 -2.97 8.77 14.36
C SER A 130 -2.90 7.69 15.45
N LEU A 131 -2.65 6.44 15.05
CA LEU A 131 -2.47 5.34 15.99
C LEU A 131 -1.17 5.48 16.79
N LEU A 132 -0.06 5.78 16.11
CA LEU A 132 1.25 5.90 16.76
C LEU A 132 1.28 7.04 17.79
N LYS A 133 0.66 8.18 17.51
CA LYS A 133 0.56 9.30 18.44
C LYS A 133 -0.13 8.93 19.76
N GLU A 134 -1.15 8.08 19.71
CA GLU A 134 -1.82 7.59 20.94
C GLU A 134 -0.91 6.69 21.79
N CYS A 135 0.02 5.99 21.16
CA CYS A 135 0.99 5.14 21.85
C CYS A 135 2.18 5.93 22.41
N MET A 136 2.32 7.22 22.05
CA MET A 136 3.38 8.11 22.52
C MET A 136 4.79 7.55 22.26
N PRO A 137 5.29 7.58 21.00
CA PRO A 137 6.65 7.18 20.69
C PRO A 137 7.66 7.97 21.51
N ASN A 138 8.60 7.29 22.16
CA ASN A 138 9.69 7.94 22.89
C ASN A 138 10.87 8.31 21.96
N SER A 139 11.91 8.95 22.48
CA SER A 139 13.04 9.45 21.68
C SER A 139 13.90 8.36 21.03
N ARG A 140 13.78 7.11 21.48
CA ARG A 140 14.47 5.95 20.89
C ARG A 140 13.72 5.32 19.73
N ALA A 141 12.46 5.67 19.50
CA ALA A 141 11.68 5.23 18.37
C ALA A 141 12.23 5.81 17.05
N LYS A 142 13.06 5.07 16.35
CA LYS A 142 13.67 5.47 15.06
C LYS A 142 13.01 4.76 13.86
N PHE A 143 12.51 3.56 14.10
CA PHE A 143 11.88 2.72 13.08
C PHE A 143 10.59 2.11 13.63
N VAL A 144 9.74 1.67 12.69
CA VAL A 144 8.50 0.95 12.97
C VAL A 144 8.55 -0.39 12.26
N GLU A 145 8.49 -1.47 13.01
CA GLU A 145 8.40 -2.84 12.52
C GLU A 145 6.94 -3.29 12.49
N PHE A 146 6.54 -3.95 11.43
CA PHE A 146 5.21 -4.53 11.25
C PHE A 146 5.34 -6.05 11.15
N VAL A 147 4.50 -6.78 11.86
CA VAL A 147 4.46 -8.24 11.83
C VAL A 147 3.07 -8.69 11.40
N SER A 148 3.02 -9.48 10.34
CA SER A 148 1.80 -10.13 9.85
C SER A 148 1.44 -11.35 10.68
N VAL A 149 0.20 -11.79 10.59
CA VAL A 149 -0.27 -13.00 11.27
C VAL A 149 0.44 -14.25 10.73
N SER A 150 0.69 -15.20 11.63
CA SER A 150 1.15 -16.55 11.28
C SER A 150 0.05 -17.56 11.58
N ARG A 151 -0.62 -18.06 10.54
CA ARG A 151 -1.70 -19.06 10.63
C ARG A 151 -1.57 -20.08 9.49
N PRO A 152 -0.56 -20.98 9.52
CA PRO A 152 -0.30 -21.90 8.41
C PRO A 152 -1.46 -22.87 8.13
N GLN A 153 -2.44 -23.00 9.02
CA GLN A 153 -3.65 -23.79 8.79
C GLN A 153 -4.62 -23.09 7.81
N GLU A 154 -4.69 -21.76 7.86
CA GLU A 154 -5.52 -20.91 6.99
C GLU A 154 -4.73 -20.36 5.81
N MET A 155 -3.43 -20.12 5.99
CA MET A 155 -2.50 -19.52 5.04
C MET A 155 -1.47 -20.56 4.58
N ILE A 156 -1.87 -21.40 3.63
CA ILE A 156 -1.09 -22.59 3.24
C ILE A 156 0.30 -22.29 2.68
N GLY A 157 0.52 -21.10 2.11
CA GLY A 157 1.84 -20.64 1.64
C GLY A 157 2.86 -20.50 2.77
N GLN A 158 2.39 -20.29 4.02
CA GLN A 158 3.27 -20.24 5.19
C GLN A 158 3.86 -21.61 5.58
N ARG A 159 3.36 -22.70 5.00
CA ARG A 159 3.97 -24.05 5.12
C ARG A 159 5.16 -24.24 4.19
N MET A 160 5.31 -23.34 3.22
CA MET A 160 6.40 -23.37 2.24
C MET A 160 7.57 -22.52 2.74
N ASN A 161 8.80 -22.95 2.41
CA ASN A 161 10.02 -22.20 2.71
C ASN A 161 10.31 -21.09 1.68
N THR A 162 9.28 -20.33 1.29
CA THR A 162 9.38 -19.27 0.28
C THR A 162 9.95 -17.99 0.88
N LEU A 163 9.54 -17.68 2.11
CA LEU A 163 10.00 -16.54 2.92
C LEU A 163 10.13 -16.97 4.38
N PRO A 164 10.95 -16.27 5.19
CA PRO A 164 10.93 -16.44 6.63
C PRO A 164 9.61 -15.87 7.20
N TRP A 165 8.80 -16.73 7.80
CA TRP A 165 7.54 -16.39 8.43
C TRP A 165 7.67 -16.11 9.93
N PRO A 166 6.82 -15.26 10.55
CA PRO A 166 5.79 -14.42 9.90
C PRO A 166 6.41 -13.35 9.02
N TYR A 167 5.63 -12.84 8.06
CA TYR A 167 6.05 -11.72 7.21
C TYR A 167 6.30 -10.50 8.07
N THR A 168 7.48 -9.90 7.91
CA THR A 168 7.94 -8.75 8.68
C THR A 168 8.41 -7.65 7.73
N GLU A 169 7.97 -6.42 7.98
CA GLU A 169 8.38 -5.24 7.25
C GLU A 169 8.70 -4.07 8.18
N GLY A 170 9.36 -3.04 7.63
CA GLY A 170 9.74 -1.88 8.40
C GLY A 170 9.67 -0.56 7.64
N LEU A 171 9.46 0.52 8.38
CA LEU A 171 9.56 1.90 7.94
C LEU A 171 10.44 2.70 8.89
N ARG A 172 11.06 3.79 8.42
CA ARG A 172 11.56 4.81 9.33
C ARG A 172 10.38 5.49 10.04
N ILE A 173 10.65 6.07 11.19
CA ILE A 173 9.60 6.75 11.96
C ILE A 173 8.96 7.92 11.20
N ASP A 174 9.74 8.70 10.46
CA ASP A 174 9.24 9.80 9.63
C ASP A 174 8.37 9.33 8.46
N GLU A 175 8.72 8.19 7.83
CA GLU A 175 7.87 7.53 6.82
C GLU A 175 6.56 7.02 7.42
N ALA A 176 6.63 6.42 8.61
CA ALA A 176 5.45 5.93 9.33
C ALA A 176 4.52 7.06 9.79
N MET A 177 5.10 8.20 10.16
CA MET A 177 4.36 9.40 10.58
C MET A 177 3.89 10.27 9.41
N HIS A 178 4.28 9.95 8.17
CA HIS A 178 3.90 10.73 7.01
C HIS A 178 2.39 10.62 6.73
N PRO A 179 1.72 11.74 6.36
CA PRO A 179 0.27 11.74 6.13
C PRO A 179 -0.22 10.75 5.07
N LEU A 180 0.61 10.37 4.10
CA LEU A 180 0.26 9.38 3.08
C LEU A 180 0.36 7.93 3.57
N THR A 181 0.97 7.65 4.72
CA THR A 181 1.05 6.29 5.27
C THR A 181 -0.28 5.93 5.92
N LEU A 182 -0.99 4.99 5.32
CA LEU A 182 -2.35 4.60 5.72
C LEU A 182 -2.38 3.18 6.29
N LEU A 183 -3.09 3.00 7.39
CA LEU A 183 -3.61 1.70 7.80
C LEU A 183 -4.95 1.49 7.10
N ALA A 184 -4.95 0.64 6.06
CA ALA A 184 -6.13 0.36 5.27
C ALA A 184 -6.95 -0.78 5.90
N THR A 185 -8.25 -0.54 6.02
CA THR A 185 -9.25 -1.43 6.62
C THR A 185 -10.36 -1.78 5.62
N GLY A 186 -10.35 -1.17 4.44
CA GLY A 186 -11.37 -1.36 3.43
C GLY A 186 -10.96 -0.97 2.01
N LEU A 187 -11.85 -1.32 1.08
CA LEU A 187 -11.82 -0.99 -0.34
C LEU A 187 -13.19 -0.50 -0.79
N PHE A 188 -13.26 0.53 -1.64
CA PHE A 188 -14.53 1.08 -2.15
C PHE A 188 -15.58 1.36 -1.07
N GLY A 189 -15.15 1.77 0.13
CA GLY A 189 -16.04 2.02 1.25
C GLY A 189 -16.52 0.79 2.03
N ALA A 190 -16.20 -0.43 1.55
CA ALA A 190 -16.53 -1.70 2.20
C ALA A 190 -15.33 -2.25 3.01
N ALA A 191 -15.57 -3.27 3.83
CA ALA A 191 -14.51 -3.98 4.56
C ALA A 191 -13.48 -4.58 3.59
N LEU A 192 -12.23 -4.67 4.06
CA LEU A 192 -11.13 -5.20 3.27
C LEU A 192 -11.31 -6.71 3.01
N PRO A 193 -11.25 -7.17 1.76
CA PRO A 193 -11.30 -8.60 1.46
C PRO A 193 -10.06 -9.34 1.97
N SER A 194 -10.19 -10.63 2.30
CA SER A 194 -9.11 -11.47 2.84
C SER A 194 -7.87 -11.47 1.94
N GLN A 195 -8.03 -11.68 0.64
CA GLN A 195 -6.95 -11.67 -0.35
C GLN A 195 -6.27 -10.30 -0.51
N ASN A 196 -6.89 -9.23 -0.07
CA ASN A 196 -6.34 -7.87 -0.08
C ASN A 196 -5.69 -7.49 1.25
N GLY A 197 -5.68 -8.40 2.25
CA GLY A 197 -4.95 -8.21 3.50
C GLY A 197 -5.80 -7.87 4.71
N ALA A 198 -7.09 -8.32 4.73
CA ALA A 198 -7.98 -8.14 5.87
C ALA A 198 -7.37 -8.64 7.19
N PRO A 199 -7.85 -8.07 8.33
CA PRO A 199 -8.78 -6.95 8.43
C PRO A 199 -8.07 -5.60 8.35
N LEU A 200 -6.71 -5.59 8.40
CA LEU A 200 -5.86 -4.41 8.50
C LEU A 200 -4.55 -4.63 7.75
N ARG A 201 -4.20 -3.69 6.90
CA ARG A 201 -2.93 -3.68 6.18
C ARG A 201 -2.32 -2.29 6.08
N LEU A 202 -1.02 -2.23 5.79
CA LEU A 202 -0.35 -0.99 5.45
C LEU A 202 -0.58 -0.65 3.96
N ALA A 203 -0.65 0.65 3.65
CA ALA A 203 -0.58 1.20 2.31
C ALA A 203 0.36 2.42 2.30
N VAL A 204 1.49 2.27 1.60
CA VAL A 204 2.53 3.29 1.44
C VAL A 204 2.71 3.54 -0.06
N PRO A 205 2.03 4.56 -0.63
CA PRO A 205 1.84 4.64 -2.08
C PRO A 205 3.12 4.93 -2.87
N TRP A 206 4.15 5.50 -2.26
CA TRP A 206 5.42 5.84 -2.93
C TRP A 206 6.47 4.72 -2.90
N LYS A 207 6.19 3.63 -2.16
CA LYS A 207 7.07 2.47 -2.05
C LYS A 207 6.55 1.29 -2.86
N TYR A 208 7.43 0.38 -3.21
CA TYR A 208 7.00 -0.89 -3.81
C TYR A 208 6.04 -1.65 -2.89
N GLY A 209 5.09 -2.35 -3.48
CA GLY A 209 3.97 -2.99 -2.79
C GLY A 209 4.35 -3.96 -1.67
N PHE A 210 5.54 -4.57 -1.73
CA PHE A 210 6.00 -5.47 -0.67
C PHE A 210 6.28 -4.75 0.66
N LYS A 211 6.50 -3.43 0.65
CA LYS A 211 6.60 -2.60 1.86
C LYS A 211 5.27 -2.41 2.59
N SER A 212 4.19 -2.95 2.07
CA SER A 212 2.84 -2.81 2.62
C SER A 212 2.35 -4.16 3.16
N PRO A 213 2.79 -4.58 4.37
CA PRO A 213 2.40 -5.84 5.00
C PRO A 213 0.88 -5.92 5.19
N LYS A 214 0.35 -7.14 5.13
CA LYS A 214 -1.07 -7.49 5.17
C LYS A 214 -1.38 -8.26 6.45
N ALA A 215 -2.65 -8.24 6.87
CA ALA A 215 -3.09 -8.97 8.06
C ALA A 215 -2.18 -8.73 9.28
N ILE A 216 -1.93 -7.44 9.60
CA ILE A 216 -0.99 -7.01 10.63
C ILE A 216 -1.57 -7.34 12.00
N VAL A 217 -0.77 -7.98 12.87
CA VAL A 217 -1.12 -8.28 14.26
C VAL A 217 -0.28 -7.50 15.27
N ARG A 218 0.91 -7.00 14.83
CA ARG A 218 1.83 -6.28 15.71
C ARG A 218 2.54 -5.16 14.98
N ILE A 219 2.66 -4.04 15.68
CA ILE A 219 3.48 -2.89 15.30
C ILE A 219 4.45 -2.65 16.45
N ARG A 220 5.76 -2.67 16.18
CA ARG A 220 6.80 -2.43 17.18
C ARG A 220 7.61 -1.21 16.79
N LEU A 221 7.71 -0.25 17.68
CA LEU A 221 8.65 0.86 17.52
C LEU A 221 10.01 0.43 18.06
N VAL A 222 11.05 0.62 17.26
CA VAL A 222 12.39 0.12 17.57
C VAL A 222 13.47 1.17 17.27
N GLU A 223 14.62 1.04 17.94
CA GLU A 223 15.73 1.97 17.80
C GLU A 223 16.55 1.70 16.53
N SER A 224 16.70 0.43 16.16
CA SER A 224 17.47 0.00 14.99
C SER A 224 16.57 -0.46 13.86
N ALA A 225 17.03 -0.31 12.59
CA ALA A 225 16.30 -0.77 11.43
C ALA A 225 15.99 -2.27 11.52
N PRO A 226 14.73 -2.68 11.43
CA PRO A 226 14.36 -4.09 11.48
C PRO A 226 14.80 -4.82 10.21
N MET A 227 15.23 -6.06 10.37
CA MET A 227 15.55 -6.95 9.25
C MET A 227 14.24 -7.52 8.67
N THR A 228 13.85 -7.06 7.47
CA THR A 228 12.60 -7.45 6.83
C THR A 228 12.63 -8.87 6.25
N SER A 229 11.48 -9.46 5.95
CA SER A 229 11.41 -10.82 5.38
C SER A 229 12.11 -10.92 4.04
N TRP A 230 11.94 -9.94 3.15
CA TRP A 230 12.61 -9.93 1.86
C TRP A 230 14.11 -9.67 1.96
N MET A 231 14.56 -8.81 2.87
CA MET A 231 16.00 -8.62 3.12
C MET A 231 16.67 -9.91 3.61
N ARG A 232 15.98 -10.71 4.44
CA ARG A 232 16.49 -12.02 4.87
C ARG A 232 16.52 -13.04 3.75
N ALA A 233 15.53 -13.03 2.87
CA ALA A 233 15.41 -14.00 1.78
C ALA A 233 16.32 -13.66 0.60
N ALA A 234 16.45 -12.38 0.23
CA ALA A 234 17.17 -11.93 -0.94
C ALA A 234 17.63 -10.46 -0.79
N GLY A 235 18.49 -10.18 0.18
CA GLY A 235 18.94 -8.82 0.54
C GLY A 235 19.69 -8.07 -0.57
N SER A 236 20.24 -8.77 -1.56
CA SER A 236 20.84 -8.17 -2.74
C SER A 236 19.82 -7.67 -3.77
N GLU A 237 18.55 -8.10 -3.65
CA GLU A 237 17.46 -7.75 -4.55
C GLU A 237 16.42 -6.80 -3.90
N TYR A 238 16.30 -6.84 -2.56
CA TYR A 238 15.27 -6.14 -1.80
C TYR A 238 15.91 -5.34 -0.65
N GLY A 239 15.96 -4.03 -0.83
CA GLY A 239 16.48 -3.13 0.19
C GLY A 239 15.42 -2.70 1.21
N PHE A 240 15.88 -1.97 2.23
CA PHE A 240 15.01 -1.50 3.31
C PHE A 240 14.02 -0.42 2.87
N TYR A 241 14.49 0.55 2.09
CA TYR A 241 13.66 1.71 1.72
C TYR A 241 12.59 1.36 0.69
N ALA A 242 12.96 0.60 -0.35
CA ALA A 242 12.06 0.13 -1.39
C ALA A 242 11.18 1.24 -2.01
N ASN A 243 11.72 2.45 -2.13
CA ASN A 243 11.06 3.54 -2.83
C ASN A 243 10.97 3.21 -4.32
N VAL A 244 9.82 3.48 -4.94
CA VAL A 244 9.69 3.28 -6.40
C VAL A 244 10.66 4.19 -7.13
N ASN A 245 11.65 3.58 -7.78
CA ASN A 245 12.70 4.28 -8.50
C ASN A 245 12.92 3.64 -9.88
N PRO A 246 12.52 4.29 -10.99
CA PRO A 246 12.71 3.76 -12.34
C PRO A 246 14.17 3.63 -12.75
N GLU A 247 15.09 4.39 -12.12
CA GLU A 247 16.52 4.39 -12.47
C GLU A 247 17.31 3.29 -11.75
N VAL A 248 16.74 2.65 -10.73
CA VAL A 248 17.35 1.53 -10.02
C VAL A 248 16.67 0.23 -10.47
N PRO A 249 17.30 -0.56 -11.36
CA PRO A 249 16.73 -1.81 -11.82
C PRO A 249 16.72 -2.86 -10.70
N HIS A 250 15.75 -3.76 -10.74
CA HIS A 250 15.88 -5.02 -10.04
C HIS A 250 16.97 -5.86 -10.73
N PRO A 251 17.77 -6.68 -10.03
CA PRO A 251 18.83 -7.48 -10.68
C PRO A 251 18.36 -8.34 -11.86
N ARG A 252 17.08 -8.72 -11.90
CA ARG A 252 16.50 -9.59 -12.93
C ARG A 252 15.65 -8.88 -13.98
N TRP A 253 15.24 -7.62 -13.76
CA TRP A 253 14.41 -6.83 -14.70
C TRP A 253 14.53 -5.33 -14.50
N SER A 254 14.12 -4.56 -15.53
CA SER A 254 14.07 -3.10 -15.46
C SER A 254 12.86 -2.59 -14.71
N GLN A 255 13.02 -1.48 -13.98
CA GLN A 255 11.95 -0.78 -13.29
C GLN A 255 11.41 0.44 -14.06
N ARG A 256 11.97 0.74 -15.26
CA ARG A 256 11.64 1.95 -16.03
C ARG A 256 10.21 1.99 -16.56
N ARG A 257 9.59 0.83 -16.74
CA ARG A 257 8.23 0.72 -17.27
C ARG A 257 7.40 -0.26 -16.46
N GLU A 258 6.09 -0.03 -16.47
CA GLU A 258 5.11 -0.86 -15.76
C GLU A 258 3.90 -1.14 -16.63
N VAL A 259 3.18 -2.22 -16.31
CA VAL A 259 1.86 -2.53 -16.86
C VAL A 259 0.81 -2.21 -15.82
N ARG A 260 -0.10 -1.29 -16.11
CA ARG A 260 -1.30 -1.09 -15.29
C ARG A 260 -2.26 -2.26 -15.54
N ILE A 261 -2.65 -2.96 -14.48
CA ILE A 261 -3.60 -4.09 -14.60
C ILE A 261 -4.86 -3.63 -15.34
N GLY A 262 -5.25 -4.38 -16.37
CA GLY A 262 -6.35 -4.03 -17.25
C GLY A 262 -5.98 -3.17 -18.46
N GLU A 263 -4.72 -2.76 -18.60
CA GLU A 263 -4.21 -2.07 -19.78
C GLU A 263 -3.26 -2.97 -20.58
N LEU A 264 -3.24 -2.78 -21.90
CA LEU A 264 -2.35 -3.52 -22.80
C LEU A 264 -0.96 -2.87 -22.95
N ALA A 265 -0.91 -1.55 -22.86
CA ALA A 265 0.30 -0.79 -23.06
C ALA A 265 1.11 -0.62 -21.78
N LYS A 266 2.44 -0.72 -21.89
CA LYS A 266 3.36 -0.33 -20.81
C LYS A 266 3.44 1.18 -20.73
N ARG A 267 3.39 1.72 -19.52
CA ARG A 267 3.64 3.14 -19.20
C ARG A 267 5.00 3.33 -18.55
N ALA A 268 5.50 4.58 -18.53
CA ALA A 268 6.70 4.92 -17.76
C ALA A 268 6.40 4.82 -16.26
N THR A 269 7.32 4.23 -15.49
CA THR A 269 7.26 4.26 -14.03
C THR A 269 7.69 5.64 -13.54
N LEU A 270 6.92 6.23 -12.62
CA LEU A 270 7.23 7.53 -12.03
C LEU A 270 8.08 7.38 -10.77
N PRO A 271 9.08 8.24 -10.53
CA PRO A 271 9.82 8.28 -9.27
C PRO A 271 8.85 8.41 -8.09
N PHE A 272 9.11 7.67 -7.01
CA PHE A 272 8.21 7.58 -5.86
C PHE A 272 6.75 7.26 -6.25
N ASN A 273 6.56 6.50 -7.33
CA ASN A 273 5.24 6.17 -7.87
C ASN A 273 4.37 7.41 -8.19
N GLY A 274 5.01 8.56 -8.48
CA GLY A 274 4.36 9.83 -8.74
C GLY A 274 3.99 10.66 -7.50
N TYR A 275 4.56 10.34 -6.34
CA TYR A 275 4.38 11.09 -5.09
C TYR A 275 5.63 11.90 -4.70
N ALA A 276 6.54 12.17 -5.65
CA ALA A 276 7.80 12.85 -5.38
C ALA A 276 7.64 14.21 -4.68
N GLU A 277 6.67 15.02 -5.10
CA GLU A 277 6.41 16.34 -4.49
C GLU A 277 6.10 16.25 -2.99
N GLN A 278 5.46 15.16 -2.55
CA GLN A 278 5.04 14.97 -1.16
C GLN A 278 6.12 14.32 -0.30
N VAL A 279 7.00 13.49 -0.88
CA VAL A 279 7.86 12.59 -0.09
C VAL A 279 9.35 12.70 -0.37
N ALA A 280 9.79 13.32 -1.48
CA ALA A 280 11.21 13.37 -1.82
C ALA A 280 12.07 14.05 -0.74
N SER A 281 11.52 15.03 -0.03
CA SER A 281 12.20 15.72 1.07
C SER A 281 12.60 14.80 2.23
N LEU A 282 11.90 13.68 2.45
CA LEU A 282 12.26 12.68 3.46
C LEU A 282 13.62 12.02 3.18
N TYR A 283 14.06 12.07 1.94
CA TYR A 283 15.27 11.41 1.45
C TYR A 283 16.36 12.39 1.00
N GLY A 284 16.24 13.66 1.39
CA GLY A 284 17.23 14.70 1.09
C GLY A 284 18.64 14.29 1.51
N GLY A 285 19.61 14.36 0.59
CA GLY A 285 21.01 13.96 0.83
C GLY A 285 21.28 12.45 0.82
N MET A 286 20.25 11.61 0.60
CA MET A 286 20.42 10.16 0.52
C MET A 286 20.68 9.70 -0.93
N ASP A 287 21.69 8.86 -1.11
CA ASP A 287 21.90 8.16 -2.39
C ASP A 287 20.85 7.03 -2.54
N LEU A 288 19.83 7.27 -3.35
CA LEU A 288 18.72 6.33 -3.55
C LEU A 288 19.08 5.11 -4.41
N ALA A 289 20.24 5.09 -5.04
CA ALA A 289 20.73 3.90 -5.73
C ALA A 289 21.36 2.89 -4.76
N ARG A 290 21.94 3.39 -3.69
CA ARG A 290 22.51 2.55 -2.60
C ARG A 290 21.46 2.22 -1.54
N ASN A 291 20.52 3.12 -1.32
CA ASN A 291 19.44 2.99 -0.34
C ASN A 291 18.12 2.65 -1.04
N PHE A 292 18.11 1.48 -1.68
CA PHE A 292 16.94 0.97 -2.42
C PHE A 292 16.00 0.11 -1.57
#